data_535323388db378e98a009e8cd22c15e0
#
_entry.id   535323388db378e98a009e8cd22c15e0
#
_cell.length_a   1.000
_cell.length_b   1.000
_cell.length_c   1.000
_cell.angle_alpha   90.00
_cell.angle_beta   90.00
_cell.angle_gamma   90.00
#
_symmetry.space_group_name_H-M   'P 1'
#
loop_
_entity.id
_entity.type
_entity.pdbx_description
1 polymer ?
#
loop_
_entity_poly.entity_id
_entity_poly.type
_entity_poly.pdbx_seq_one_letter_code
_entity_poly.pdbx_strand_id
1 'polypeptide(L)'
;MTDAAALRALIGANGIEKPIIVTVDRDGAPIDVAVTPVLSDTEPPEPVIGVQLAAEYAFPFEVTVQLSDVGGPSAGQIFALAIIDKLTPGSLNGGLAVAGTGTISAEGVIGPIGGVTQKLYGAKNAGAHYFLLPASNCKDLAAANVPEGLDIYAVGTLADSVSVLTTLASGAGTSLLPRCSTE
;
A
#
# COMPACT_ATOMS: atom_id res chain seq x y z
N MET A 1 -11.02 6.81 19.77
CA MET A 1 -9.65 6.69 19.22
C MET A 1 -9.78 6.10 17.84
N THR A 2 -9.23 6.73 16.83
CA THR A 2 -9.56 6.47 15.42
C THR A 2 -8.49 5.68 14.68
N ASP A 3 -7.30 5.50 15.26
CA ASP A 3 -6.23 4.75 14.59
C ASP A 3 -5.24 4.09 15.57
N ALA A 4 -4.53 3.07 15.08
CA ALA A 4 -3.56 2.32 15.85
C ALA A 4 -2.29 3.12 16.19
N ALA A 5 -1.93 4.13 15.38
CA ALA A 5 -0.75 4.95 15.60
C ALA A 5 -0.97 5.87 16.81
N ALA A 6 -2.17 6.49 16.93
CA ALA A 6 -2.54 7.28 18.07
C ALA A 6 -2.53 6.47 19.38
N LEU A 7 -3.00 5.21 19.34
CA LEU A 7 -2.93 4.33 20.51
C LEU A 7 -1.49 4.02 20.90
N ARG A 8 -0.61 3.68 19.96
CA ARG A 8 0.81 3.44 20.23
C ARG A 8 1.49 4.66 20.85
N ALA A 9 1.21 5.86 20.30
CA ALA A 9 1.76 7.10 20.83
C ALA A 9 1.34 7.35 22.28
N LEU A 10 0.08 7.08 22.63
CA LEU A 10 -0.43 7.22 24.00
C LEU A 10 0.22 6.19 24.94
N ILE A 11 0.38 4.94 24.53
CA ILE A 11 1.07 3.90 25.31
C ILE A 11 2.53 4.29 25.52
N GLY A 12 3.22 4.75 24.47
CA GLY A 12 4.60 5.22 24.56
C GLY A 12 4.79 6.39 25.51
N ALA A 13 3.89 7.37 25.47
CA ALA A 13 3.91 8.53 26.38
C ALA A 13 3.62 8.16 27.83
N ASN A 14 2.79 7.13 28.08
CA ASN A 14 2.51 6.65 29.45
C ASN A 14 3.70 5.92 30.07
N GLY A 15 4.51 5.25 29.26
CA GLY A 15 5.57 4.36 29.73
C GLY A 15 5.02 3.06 30.37
N ILE A 16 5.89 2.38 31.14
CA ILE A 16 5.59 1.04 31.70
C ILE A 16 5.25 1.06 33.20
N GLU A 17 5.35 2.21 33.87
CA GLU A 17 5.24 2.30 35.34
C GLU A 17 3.80 2.41 35.84
N LYS A 18 2.87 2.86 35.01
CA LYS A 18 1.49 3.15 35.39
C LYS A 18 0.50 2.39 34.54
N PRO A 19 -0.58 1.87 35.13
CA PRO A 19 -1.66 1.30 34.35
C PRO A 19 -2.37 2.37 33.54
N ILE A 20 -2.79 2.02 32.31
CA ILE A 20 -3.75 2.78 31.50
C ILE A 20 -5.11 2.12 31.59
N ILE A 21 -6.14 2.93 31.62
CA ILE A 21 -7.52 2.45 31.53
C ILE A 21 -7.91 2.47 30.05
N VAL A 22 -8.26 1.32 29.52
CA VAL A 22 -8.75 1.15 28.16
C VAL A 22 -10.21 0.74 28.22
N THR A 23 -11.09 1.60 27.71
CA THR A 23 -12.50 1.26 27.54
C THR A 23 -12.65 0.43 26.25
N VAL A 24 -13.11 -0.79 26.37
CA VAL A 24 -13.37 -1.70 25.25
C VAL A 24 -14.85 -2.07 25.20
N ASP A 25 -15.37 -2.25 23.99
CA ASP A 25 -16.67 -2.89 23.82
C ASP A 25 -16.49 -4.42 23.87
N ARG A 26 -17.23 -5.08 24.73
CA ARG A 26 -17.27 -6.53 24.82
C ARG A 26 -18.72 -6.97 24.83
N ASP A 27 -19.12 -7.69 23.79
CA ASP A 27 -20.48 -8.18 23.59
C ASP A 27 -21.54 -7.07 23.60
N GLY A 28 -21.22 -5.88 23.05
CA GLY A 28 -22.10 -4.72 22.98
C GLY A 28 -22.16 -3.88 24.25
N ALA A 29 -21.29 -4.13 25.24
CA ALA A 29 -21.21 -3.36 26.48
C ALA A 29 -19.80 -2.77 26.66
N PRO A 30 -19.69 -1.46 26.99
CA PRO A 30 -18.40 -0.85 27.30
C PRO A 30 -17.91 -1.32 28.67
N ILE A 31 -16.68 -1.77 28.74
CA ILE A 31 -15.99 -2.14 30.00
C ILE A 31 -14.63 -1.46 30.08
N ASP A 32 -14.26 -1.04 31.27
CA ASP A 32 -12.94 -0.46 31.55
C ASP A 32 -11.98 -1.54 32.01
N VAL A 33 -10.86 -1.65 31.31
CA VAL A 33 -9.79 -2.62 31.61
C VAL A 33 -8.52 -1.83 31.96
N ALA A 34 -7.99 -2.08 33.16
CA ALA A 34 -6.69 -1.55 33.56
C ALA A 34 -5.57 -2.45 33.02
N VAL A 35 -4.70 -1.89 32.20
CA VAL A 35 -3.57 -2.62 31.60
C VAL A 35 -2.28 -1.85 31.90
N THR A 36 -1.29 -2.54 32.46
CA THR A 36 0.07 -1.98 32.64
C THR A 36 0.91 -2.36 31.46
N PRO A 37 1.46 -1.39 30.70
CA PRO A 37 2.34 -1.69 29.57
C PRO A 37 3.64 -2.37 30.02
N VAL A 38 4.19 -3.20 29.16
CA VAL A 38 5.49 -3.85 29.32
C VAL A 38 6.42 -3.46 28.17
N LEU A 39 7.72 -3.68 28.30
CA LEU A 39 8.63 -3.50 27.17
C LEU A 39 8.48 -4.65 26.17
N SER A 40 8.49 -4.31 24.88
CA SER A 40 8.52 -5.28 23.78
C SER A 40 9.88 -5.96 23.68
N ASP A 41 9.93 -7.08 22.98
CA ASP A 41 11.18 -7.79 22.62
C ASP A 41 11.86 -7.20 21.37
N THR A 42 11.41 -6.02 20.89
CA THR A 42 12.01 -5.33 19.74
C THR A 42 13.26 -4.55 20.13
N GLU A 43 14.10 -4.20 19.15
CA GLU A 43 15.28 -3.35 19.35
C GLU A 43 15.13 -2.05 18.52
N PRO A 44 15.00 -0.86 19.13
CA PRO A 44 14.92 -0.63 20.57
C PRO A 44 13.60 -1.13 21.18
N PRO A 45 13.58 -1.49 22.48
CA PRO A 45 12.35 -1.92 23.14
C PRO A 45 11.39 -0.74 23.33
N GLU A 46 10.10 -1.00 23.08
CA GLU A 46 9.02 -0.01 23.19
C GLU A 46 7.93 -0.45 24.16
N PRO A 47 7.25 0.49 24.86
CA PRO A 47 6.09 0.16 25.68
C PRO A 47 4.95 -0.43 24.85
N VAL A 48 4.46 -1.61 25.23
CA VAL A 48 3.34 -2.31 24.56
C VAL A 48 2.36 -2.89 25.58
N ILE A 49 1.12 -3.11 25.16
CA ILE A 49 0.08 -3.75 25.98
C ILE A 49 -0.27 -5.17 25.51
N GLY A 50 0.50 -5.72 24.58
CA GLY A 50 0.38 -7.11 24.15
C GLY A 50 -0.90 -7.45 23.39
N VAL A 51 -1.52 -6.48 22.67
CA VAL A 51 -2.70 -6.71 21.84
C VAL A 51 -2.37 -6.55 20.37
N GLN A 52 -2.98 -7.37 19.51
CA GLN A 52 -3.02 -7.14 18.07
C GLN A 52 -4.23 -6.27 17.72
N LEU A 53 -3.98 -5.22 16.95
CA LEU A 53 -5.04 -4.34 16.45
C LEU A 53 -5.36 -4.69 15.00
N ALA A 54 -6.63 -4.91 14.73
CA ALA A 54 -7.18 -4.92 13.39
C ALA A 54 -8.04 -3.65 13.22
N ALA A 55 -7.84 -2.91 12.14
CA ALA A 55 -8.71 -1.79 11.81
C ALA A 55 -9.93 -2.34 11.05
N GLU A 56 -11.12 -1.97 11.52
CA GLU A 56 -12.35 -2.21 10.78
C GLU A 56 -12.79 -0.89 10.16
N TYR A 57 -12.99 -0.89 8.84
CA TYR A 57 -13.40 0.29 8.09
C TYR A 57 -14.84 0.12 7.61
N ALA A 58 -15.70 1.09 7.94
CA ALA A 58 -17.03 1.19 7.37
C ALA A 58 -16.95 1.97 6.05
N PHE A 59 -17.26 1.34 4.94
CA PHE A 59 -17.31 1.99 3.63
C PHE A 59 -18.76 2.29 3.25
N PRO A 60 -19.05 3.41 2.56
CA PRO A 60 -20.38 3.75 2.11
C PRO A 60 -20.84 2.89 0.91
N PHE A 61 -20.01 2.03 0.37
CA PHE A 61 -20.27 1.14 -0.74
C PHE A 61 -19.52 -0.17 -0.54
N GLU A 62 -20.05 -1.25 -1.11
CA GLU A 62 -19.42 -2.55 -1.12
C GLU A 62 -18.42 -2.67 -2.28
N VAL A 63 -17.22 -3.17 -1.98
CA VAL A 63 -16.21 -3.50 -3.00
C VAL A 63 -15.96 -5.01 -2.97
N THR A 64 -16.32 -5.69 -4.03
CA THR A 64 -16.02 -7.10 -4.22
C THR A 64 -14.91 -7.25 -5.25
N VAL A 65 -13.78 -7.79 -4.82
CA VAL A 65 -12.65 -8.11 -5.71
C VAL A 65 -12.68 -9.63 -5.97
N GLN A 66 -13.04 -10.01 -7.20
CA GLN A 66 -13.08 -11.42 -7.61
C GLN A 66 -11.79 -11.74 -8.38
N LEU A 67 -10.95 -12.56 -7.77
CA LEU A 67 -9.71 -13.03 -8.37
C LEU A 67 -9.57 -14.53 -8.08
N SER A 68 -9.29 -15.28 -9.13
CA SER A 68 -8.83 -16.66 -9.02
C SER A 68 -7.31 -16.68 -8.99
N ASP A 69 -6.74 -17.47 -8.07
CA ASP A 69 -5.31 -17.81 -8.00
C ASP A 69 -4.33 -16.63 -7.76
N VAL A 70 -4.80 -15.52 -7.20
CA VAL A 70 -3.95 -14.40 -6.78
C VAL A 70 -3.90 -14.33 -5.26
N GLY A 71 -2.70 -14.51 -4.70
CA GLY A 71 -2.46 -14.43 -3.26
C GLY A 71 -1.46 -13.34 -2.89
N GLY A 72 -1.57 -12.87 -1.64
CA GLY A 72 -0.64 -11.91 -1.05
C GLY A 72 -0.94 -10.43 -1.37
N PRO A 73 -0.31 -9.50 -0.63
CA PRO A 73 -0.65 -8.08 -0.64
C PRO A 73 -0.07 -7.30 -1.84
N SER A 74 0.70 -7.94 -2.72
CA SER A 74 1.49 -7.27 -3.77
C SER A 74 0.68 -6.68 -4.93
N ALA A 75 -0.63 -6.91 -4.96
CA ALA A 75 -1.56 -6.32 -5.93
C ALA A 75 -2.36 -5.13 -5.38
N GLY A 76 -2.16 -4.77 -4.10
CA GLY A 76 -2.95 -3.75 -3.41
C GLY A 76 -2.99 -2.40 -4.12
N GLN A 77 -1.86 -1.94 -4.66
CA GLN A 77 -1.79 -0.73 -5.47
C GLN A 77 -2.74 -0.77 -6.67
N ILE A 78 -2.74 -1.87 -7.41
CA ILE A 78 -3.55 -2.00 -8.63
C ILE A 78 -5.04 -2.11 -8.30
N PHE A 79 -5.39 -2.77 -7.21
CA PHE A 79 -6.79 -2.80 -6.74
C PHE A 79 -7.28 -1.42 -6.34
N ALA A 80 -6.46 -0.64 -5.61
CA ALA A 80 -6.82 0.73 -5.25
C ALA A 80 -7.03 1.61 -6.49
N LEU A 81 -6.16 1.50 -7.50
CA LEU A 81 -6.30 2.22 -8.77
C LEU A 81 -7.56 1.78 -9.54
N ALA A 82 -7.87 0.48 -9.57
CA ALA A 82 -9.07 -0.03 -10.21
C ALA A 82 -10.36 0.47 -9.51
N ILE A 83 -10.35 0.58 -8.18
CA ILE A 83 -11.46 1.15 -7.42
C ILE A 83 -11.63 2.64 -7.78
N ILE A 84 -10.53 3.41 -7.81
CA ILE A 84 -10.56 4.83 -8.19
C ILE A 84 -11.12 4.97 -9.61
N ASP A 85 -10.65 4.18 -10.56
CA ASP A 85 -11.14 4.20 -11.96
C ASP A 85 -12.66 3.93 -12.04
N LYS A 86 -13.16 2.99 -11.24
CA LYS A 86 -14.60 2.67 -11.18
C LYS A 86 -15.44 3.75 -10.51
N LEU A 87 -14.89 4.49 -9.58
CA LEU A 87 -15.59 5.55 -8.86
C LEU A 87 -15.47 6.94 -9.52
N THR A 88 -14.60 7.09 -10.51
CA THR A 88 -14.38 8.36 -11.22
C THR A 88 -14.93 8.27 -12.65
N PRO A 89 -15.59 9.32 -13.16
CA PRO A 89 -16.02 9.33 -14.56
C PRO A 89 -14.83 9.31 -15.54
N GLY A 90 -14.94 8.50 -16.58
CA GLY A 90 -13.90 8.34 -17.60
C GLY A 90 -12.98 7.15 -17.33
N SER A 91 -11.85 7.10 -18.03
CA SER A 91 -10.82 6.08 -17.86
C SER A 91 -9.58 6.71 -17.26
N LEU A 92 -9.16 6.24 -16.09
CA LEU A 92 -8.00 6.76 -15.39
C LEU A 92 -6.71 6.63 -16.22
N ASN A 93 -6.60 5.55 -16.99
CA ASN A 93 -5.43 5.26 -17.82
C ASN A 93 -5.63 5.57 -19.31
N GLY A 94 -6.76 6.21 -19.71
CA GLY A 94 -7.05 6.55 -21.11
C GLY A 94 -7.13 5.34 -22.05
N GLY A 95 -7.39 4.15 -21.53
CA GLY A 95 -7.43 2.89 -22.31
C GLY A 95 -6.06 2.30 -22.63
N LEU A 96 -4.97 2.81 -22.04
CA LEU A 96 -3.63 2.28 -22.21
C LEU A 96 -3.46 0.93 -21.50
N ALA A 97 -2.63 0.06 -22.05
CA ALA A 97 -2.29 -1.22 -21.44
C ALA A 97 -1.22 -1.00 -20.35
N VAL A 98 -1.68 -0.89 -19.11
CA VAL A 98 -0.85 -0.65 -17.93
C VAL A 98 -0.90 -1.86 -17.01
N ALA A 99 0.27 -2.28 -16.51
CA ALA A 99 0.38 -3.22 -15.40
C ALA A 99 1.09 -2.55 -14.22
N GLY A 100 1.13 -3.22 -13.09
CA GLY A 100 1.84 -2.72 -11.94
C GLY A 100 1.81 -3.69 -10.76
N THR A 101 2.52 -3.34 -9.72
CA THR A 101 2.59 -4.12 -8.48
C THR A 101 2.93 -3.20 -7.32
N GLY A 102 2.57 -3.59 -6.12
CA GLY A 102 2.88 -2.85 -4.89
C GLY A 102 1.92 -3.26 -3.77
N THR A 103 2.44 -3.34 -2.56
CA THR A 103 1.58 -3.30 -1.38
C THR A 103 1.06 -1.88 -1.21
N ILE A 104 -0.02 -1.70 -0.46
CA ILE A 104 -0.55 -0.38 -0.14
C ILE A 104 -0.93 -0.32 1.34
N SER A 105 -0.57 0.77 2.01
CA SER A 105 -1.05 1.05 3.37
C SER A 105 -2.37 1.83 3.35
N ALA A 106 -3.01 1.97 4.53
CA ALA A 106 -4.23 2.77 4.67
C ALA A 106 -4.02 4.25 4.32
N GLU A 107 -2.78 4.75 4.48
CA GLU A 107 -2.39 6.13 4.14
C GLU A 107 -2.03 6.29 2.65
N GLY A 108 -2.13 5.22 1.87
CA GLY A 108 -1.83 5.23 0.44
C GLY A 108 -0.34 5.13 0.10
N VAL A 109 0.50 4.70 1.05
CA VAL A 109 1.94 4.47 0.78
C VAL A 109 2.12 3.15 0.05
N ILE A 110 2.87 3.18 -1.05
CA ILE A 110 3.19 2.00 -1.86
C ILE A 110 4.46 1.35 -1.33
N GLY A 111 4.33 0.10 -0.90
CA GLY A 111 5.43 -0.67 -0.32
C GLY A 111 6.02 -1.70 -1.29
N PRO A 112 7.21 -2.22 -0.94
CA PRO A 112 7.98 -3.13 -1.78
C PRO A 112 7.32 -4.50 -1.93
N ILE A 113 7.76 -5.21 -3.00
CA ILE A 113 7.31 -6.56 -3.34
C ILE A 113 8.50 -7.45 -3.71
N GLY A 114 8.26 -8.76 -3.77
CA GLY A 114 9.20 -9.72 -4.31
C GLY A 114 8.90 -10.11 -5.75
N GLY A 115 9.89 -10.71 -6.44
CA GLY A 115 9.73 -11.26 -7.78
C GLY A 115 9.54 -10.21 -8.86
N VAL A 116 10.30 -9.10 -8.81
CA VAL A 116 10.22 -8.00 -9.81
C VAL A 116 10.38 -8.52 -11.22
N THR A 117 11.43 -9.29 -11.49
CA THR A 117 11.70 -9.84 -12.84
C THR A 117 10.52 -10.62 -13.41
N GLN A 118 9.97 -11.55 -12.63
CA GLN A 118 8.83 -12.38 -13.06
C GLN A 118 7.60 -11.52 -13.37
N LYS A 119 7.37 -10.48 -12.59
CA LYS A 119 6.23 -9.57 -12.77
C LYS A 119 6.38 -8.71 -14.03
N LEU A 120 7.59 -8.23 -14.33
CA LEU A 120 7.86 -7.48 -15.56
C LEU A 120 7.62 -8.34 -16.82
N TYR A 121 8.10 -9.58 -16.81
CA TYR A 121 7.84 -10.51 -17.92
C TYR A 121 6.37 -10.89 -18.04
N GLY A 122 5.70 -11.14 -16.92
CA GLY A 122 4.26 -11.40 -16.90
C GLY A 122 3.46 -10.22 -17.46
N ALA A 123 3.79 -8.99 -17.09
CA ALA A 123 3.17 -7.79 -17.61
C ALA A 123 3.39 -7.64 -19.12
N LYS A 124 4.61 -7.83 -19.59
CA LYS A 124 4.93 -7.76 -21.02
C LYS A 124 4.18 -8.83 -21.83
N ASN A 125 4.14 -10.05 -21.33
CA ASN A 125 3.42 -11.15 -21.98
C ASN A 125 1.89 -10.91 -22.02
N ALA A 126 1.36 -10.16 -21.05
CA ALA A 126 -0.03 -9.72 -21.03
C ALA A 126 -0.29 -8.49 -21.93
N GLY A 127 0.71 -8.00 -22.66
CA GLY A 127 0.58 -6.87 -23.58
C GLY A 127 0.71 -5.48 -22.93
N ALA A 128 1.20 -5.39 -21.70
CA ALA A 128 1.44 -4.09 -21.06
C ALA A 128 2.58 -3.32 -21.76
N HIS A 129 2.41 -2.03 -21.92
CA HIS A 129 3.41 -1.09 -22.39
C HIS A 129 4.02 -0.27 -21.25
N TYR A 130 3.28 -0.12 -20.16
CA TYR A 130 3.65 0.67 -19.00
C TYR A 130 3.56 -0.17 -17.73
N PHE A 131 4.49 0.06 -16.81
CA PHE A 131 4.53 -0.69 -15.55
C PHE A 131 4.74 0.26 -14.36
N LEU A 132 3.86 0.19 -13.37
CA LEU A 132 4.01 0.90 -12.10
C LEU A 132 4.76 0.02 -11.11
N LEU A 133 5.98 0.45 -10.74
CA LEU A 133 6.86 -0.25 -9.81
C LEU A 133 7.00 0.56 -8.52
N PRO A 134 6.93 -0.06 -7.32
CA PRO A 134 7.26 0.65 -6.10
C PRO A 134 8.66 1.26 -6.17
N ALA A 135 8.81 2.53 -5.80
CA ALA A 135 10.10 3.22 -5.82
C ALA A 135 11.18 2.49 -5.01
N SER A 136 10.79 1.82 -3.92
CA SER A 136 11.65 0.99 -3.10
C SER A 136 12.20 -0.26 -3.82
N ASN A 137 11.59 -0.68 -4.94
CA ASN A 137 12.07 -1.78 -5.78
C ASN A 137 12.93 -1.32 -6.96
N CYS A 138 13.21 -0.03 -7.12
CA CYS A 138 14.08 0.45 -8.22
C CYS A 138 15.46 -0.22 -8.20
N LYS A 139 16.03 -0.47 -7.02
CA LYS A 139 17.28 -1.20 -6.85
C LYS A 139 17.29 -2.59 -7.45
N ASP A 140 16.10 -3.23 -7.54
CA ASP A 140 15.99 -4.59 -8.06
C ASP A 140 16.05 -4.63 -9.58
N LEU A 141 15.88 -3.48 -10.27
CA LEU A 141 15.97 -3.38 -11.72
C LEU A 141 17.38 -3.57 -12.24
N ALA A 142 18.41 -3.27 -11.46
CA ALA A 142 19.81 -3.47 -11.85
C ALA A 142 20.13 -4.96 -12.11
N ALA A 143 19.47 -5.86 -11.37
CA ALA A 143 19.57 -7.30 -11.55
C ALA A 143 18.45 -7.89 -12.41
N ALA A 144 17.41 -7.10 -12.74
CA ALA A 144 16.30 -7.53 -13.56
C ALA A 144 16.60 -7.26 -15.04
N ASN A 145 16.45 -8.28 -15.87
CA ASN A 145 16.49 -8.08 -17.31
C ASN A 145 15.13 -7.48 -17.72
N VAL A 146 15.08 -6.16 -17.92
CA VAL A 146 13.82 -5.46 -18.24
C VAL A 146 13.39 -5.82 -19.67
N PRO A 147 12.16 -6.32 -19.90
CA PRO A 147 11.67 -6.64 -21.23
C PRO A 147 11.65 -5.39 -22.13
N GLU A 148 12.10 -5.54 -23.36
CA GLU A 148 12.09 -4.46 -24.35
C GLU A 148 10.65 -3.95 -24.60
N GLY A 149 10.48 -2.63 -24.68
CA GLY A 149 9.19 -1.98 -24.92
C GLY A 149 8.24 -2.04 -23.72
N LEU A 150 8.78 -2.14 -22.51
CA LEU A 150 8.04 -1.93 -21.25
C LEU A 150 8.64 -0.74 -20.51
N ASP A 151 7.90 0.37 -20.49
CA ASP A 151 8.28 1.57 -19.74
C ASP A 151 7.94 1.44 -18.25
N ILE A 152 8.93 1.63 -17.37
CA ILE A 152 8.76 1.47 -15.93
C ILE A 152 8.73 2.83 -15.25
N TYR A 153 7.72 3.06 -14.42
CA TYR A 153 7.55 4.27 -13.61
C TYR A 153 7.62 3.95 -12.12
N ALA A 154 8.45 4.71 -11.41
CA ALA A 154 8.64 4.58 -9.97
C ALA A 154 7.53 5.32 -9.21
N VAL A 155 6.83 4.66 -8.30
CA VAL A 155 5.76 5.27 -7.50
C VAL A 155 5.96 4.97 -6.02
N GLY A 156 5.80 6.01 -5.18
CA GLY A 156 5.90 5.90 -3.73
C GLY A 156 4.55 5.94 -3.04
N THR A 157 3.56 6.55 -3.70
CA THR A 157 2.21 6.72 -3.16
C THR A 157 1.13 6.39 -4.20
N LEU A 158 -0.09 6.20 -3.74
CA LEU A 158 -1.26 6.05 -4.62
C LEU A 158 -1.49 7.32 -5.45
N ALA A 159 -1.22 8.49 -4.87
CA ALA A 159 -1.32 9.77 -5.59
C ALA A 159 -0.31 9.86 -6.74
N ASP A 160 0.93 9.38 -6.55
CA ASP A 160 1.92 9.30 -7.63
C ASP A 160 1.43 8.38 -8.75
N SER A 161 0.85 7.24 -8.39
CA SER A 161 0.31 6.27 -9.35
C SER A 161 -0.82 6.86 -10.19
N VAL A 162 -1.75 7.59 -9.57
CA VAL A 162 -2.83 8.32 -10.26
C VAL A 162 -2.23 9.39 -11.18
N SER A 163 -1.26 10.16 -10.71
CA SER A 163 -0.56 11.18 -11.50
C SER A 163 0.12 10.60 -12.74
N VAL A 164 0.82 9.47 -12.58
CA VAL A 164 1.45 8.76 -13.71
C VAL A 164 0.41 8.34 -14.73
N LEU A 165 -0.69 7.69 -14.30
CA LEU A 165 -1.73 7.20 -15.20
C LEU A 165 -2.42 8.33 -15.96
N THR A 166 -2.81 9.40 -15.28
CA THR A 166 -3.48 10.55 -15.90
C THR A 166 -2.55 11.30 -16.88
N THR A 167 -1.26 11.40 -16.55
CA THR A 167 -0.25 11.99 -17.43
C THR A 167 -0.06 11.14 -18.69
N LEU A 168 0.05 9.81 -18.55
CA LEU A 168 0.13 8.90 -19.68
C LEU A 168 -1.11 8.98 -20.56
N ALA A 169 -2.30 8.99 -19.96
CA ALA A 169 -3.57 9.10 -20.67
C ALA A 169 -3.70 10.40 -21.48
N SER A 170 -3.16 11.51 -20.96
CA SER A 170 -3.16 12.79 -21.67
C SER A 170 -2.10 12.89 -22.78
N GLY A 171 -1.05 12.07 -22.72
CA GLY A 171 0.12 12.14 -23.60
C GLY A 171 1.03 13.35 -23.38
N ALA A 172 0.67 14.25 -22.46
CA ALA A 172 1.42 15.49 -22.20
C ALA A 172 2.33 15.33 -20.99
N GLY A 173 3.59 15.75 -21.09
CA GLY A 173 4.53 15.77 -19.97
C GLY A 173 5.09 14.40 -19.55
N THR A 174 4.97 13.39 -20.37
CA THR A 174 5.43 12.01 -20.05
C THR A 174 6.93 11.90 -19.79
N SER A 175 7.73 12.82 -20.31
CA SER A 175 9.18 12.90 -20.06
C SER A 175 9.54 13.30 -18.62
N LEU A 176 8.60 13.88 -17.88
CA LEU A 176 8.78 14.32 -16.49
C LEU A 176 8.33 13.26 -15.47
N LEU A 177 7.76 12.16 -15.95
CA LEU A 177 7.29 11.10 -15.07
C LEU A 177 8.45 10.41 -14.33
N PRO A 178 8.28 10.05 -13.05
CA PRO A 178 9.33 9.47 -12.24
C PRO A 178 9.73 8.09 -12.77
N ARG A 179 10.98 7.94 -13.14
CA ARG A 179 11.59 6.67 -13.53
C ARG A 179 12.57 6.21 -12.45
N CYS A 180 12.85 4.94 -12.41
CA CYS A 180 13.93 4.46 -11.57
C CYS A 180 15.27 4.99 -12.09
N SER A 181 16.04 5.65 -11.22
CA SER A 181 17.44 5.97 -11.51
C SER A 181 18.27 4.68 -11.46
N THR A 182 19.06 4.48 -12.48
CA THR A 182 20.06 3.39 -12.57
C THR A 182 21.42 3.89 -12.06
N GLU A 183 21.45 4.50 -10.85
CA GLU A 183 22.72 4.77 -10.18
C GLU A 183 23.19 3.57 -9.36
#